data_a1e91fb0afd37a896a4d0fba893c72c0
#
_entry.id   a1e91fb0afd37a896a4d0fba893c72c0
#
_cell.length_a   1.000
_cell.length_b   1.000
_cell.length_c   1.000
_cell.angle_alpha   90.00
_cell.angle_beta   90.00
_cell.angle_gamma   90.00
#
_symmetry.space_group_name_H-M   'P 1'
#
loop_
_entity.id
_entity.type
_entity.pdbx_description
1 polymer ?
#
loop_
_entity_poly.entity_id
_entity_poly.type
_entity_poly.pdbx_seq_one_letter_code
_entity_poly.pdbx_strand_id
1 'polypeptide(L)'
;MRESTLRELTLRLKNAAPTLQLEENADMARYTTLHLGGPADLMANPDDPAQIPLLIETARELDVPVTVIGNGSNLLVRSGGIRGLVIRICRNLRGVEVNGDRIRAQAGTMMSSLSMAAADCDLGGLTFASGIPGTIGGGLYMNAGAYGGEMSQVVTLVEGYNMAGEPFRYSRPDLHFGYRFSRLMKENKLSLIHISEPTRRVV
;
A
#
# COMPACT_ATOMS: atom_id res chain seq x y z
N MET A 1 -3.61 15.37 -17.49
CA MET A 1 -5.09 15.27 -17.34
C MET A 1 -5.72 16.61 -17.74
N ARG A 2 -6.98 16.63 -18.24
CA ARG A 2 -7.67 17.90 -18.51
C ARG A 2 -8.05 18.55 -17.17
N GLU A 3 -7.94 19.89 -17.08
CA GLU A 3 -8.25 20.62 -15.85
C GLU A 3 -9.72 20.42 -15.39
N SER A 4 -10.65 20.35 -16.34
CA SER A 4 -12.05 20.04 -16.05
C SER A 4 -12.27 18.67 -15.40
N THR A 5 -11.56 17.65 -15.88
CA THR A 5 -11.63 16.29 -15.32
C THR A 5 -11.04 16.24 -13.91
N LEU A 6 -9.94 16.97 -13.66
CA LEU A 6 -9.33 17.07 -12.33
C LEU A 6 -10.29 17.72 -11.33
N ARG A 7 -10.92 18.82 -11.72
CA ARG A 7 -11.91 19.53 -10.87
C ARG A 7 -13.11 18.64 -10.54
N GLU A 8 -13.64 17.94 -11.55
CA GLU A 8 -14.77 17.01 -11.37
C GLU A 8 -14.40 15.87 -10.42
N LEU A 9 -13.25 15.25 -10.61
CA LEU A 9 -12.73 14.19 -9.71
C LEU A 9 -12.63 14.70 -8.28
N THR A 10 -11.95 15.84 -8.09
CA THR A 10 -11.77 16.44 -6.75
C THR A 10 -13.11 16.74 -6.09
N LEU A 11 -14.08 17.30 -6.83
CA LEU A 11 -15.40 17.64 -6.31
C LEU A 11 -16.18 16.39 -5.87
N ARG A 12 -16.22 15.36 -6.71
CA ARG A 12 -16.91 14.10 -6.39
C ARG A 12 -16.31 13.43 -5.16
N LEU A 13 -14.98 13.36 -5.08
CA LEU A 13 -14.30 12.74 -3.94
C LEU A 13 -14.53 13.52 -2.64
N LYS A 14 -14.49 14.87 -2.67
CA LYS A 14 -14.79 15.69 -1.49
C LYS A 14 -16.23 15.55 -1.01
N ASN A 15 -17.19 15.42 -1.94
CA ASN A 15 -18.60 15.24 -1.58
C ASN A 15 -18.87 13.85 -0.98
N ALA A 16 -18.26 12.81 -1.54
CA ALA A 16 -18.48 11.43 -1.10
C ALA A 16 -17.68 11.05 0.16
N ALA A 17 -16.50 11.66 0.36
CA ALA A 17 -15.64 11.42 1.52
C ALA A 17 -15.06 12.75 2.02
N PRO A 18 -15.79 13.53 2.83
CA PRO A 18 -15.37 14.87 3.27
C PRO A 18 -14.08 14.88 4.12
N THR A 19 -13.75 13.77 4.79
CA THR A 19 -12.53 13.62 5.60
C THR A 19 -11.30 13.26 4.77
N LEU A 20 -11.49 12.84 3.52
CA LEU A 20 -10.42 12.43 2.63
C LEU A 20 -9.46 13.59 2.34
N GLN A 21 -8.20 13.38 2.65
CA GLN A 21 -7.15 14.36 2.36
C GLN A 21 -6.75 14.28 0.89
N LEU A 22 -6.99 15.38 0.16
CA LEU A 22 -6.63 15.54 -1.25
C LEU A 22 -5.60 16.65 -1.40
N GLU A 23 -4.56 16.41 -2.22
CA GLU A 23 -3.51 17.37 -2.56
C GLU A 23 -3.37 17.45 -4.08
N GLU A 24 -3.72 18.60 -4.65
CA GLU A 24 -3.54 18.89 -6.07
C GLU A 24 -2.08 19.30 -6.33
N ASN A 25 -1.53 18.88 -7.48
CA ASN A 25 -0.14 19.13 -7.86
C ASN A 25 0.86 18.70 -6.76
N ALA A 26 0.60 17.55 -6.14
CA ALA A 26 1.41 17.06 -5.04
C ALA A 26 2.87 16.85 -5.45
N ASP A 27 3.80 17.53 -4.78
CA ASP A 27 5.24 17.44 -5.05
C ASP A 27 5.78 16.05 -4.68
N MET A 28 6.00 15.20 -5.69
CA MET A 28 6.44 13.82 -5.48
C MET A 28 7.85 13.71 -4.87
N ALA A 29 8.67 14.75 -4.94
CA ALA A 29 9.96 14.77 -4.25
C ALA A 29 9.80 14.67 -2.72
N ARG A 30 8.70 15.16 -2.16
CA ARG A 30 8.36 15.02 -0.73
C ARG A 30 7.88 13.62 -0.34
N TYR A 31 7.48 12.80 -1.30
CA TYR A 31 6.83 11.50 -1.13
C TYR A 31 7.67 10.32 -1.65
N THR A 32 8.90 10.58 -2.06
CA THR A 32 9.87 9.54 -2.45
C THR A 32 11.13 9.62 -1.59
N THR A 33 11.73 8.48 -1.29
CA THR A 33 12.99 8.43 -0.52
C THR A 33 14.17 9.06 -1.27
N LEU A 34 14.10 9.07 -2.60
CA LEU A 34 15.13 9.71 -3.44
C LEU A 34 15.01 11.23 -3.46
N HIS A 35 13.93 11.82 -2.92
CA HIS A 35 13.63 13.25 -2.96
C HIS A 35 13.66 13.84 -4.37
N LEU A 36 13.24 13.05 -5.35
CA LEU A 36 13.15 13.42 -6.77
C LEU A 36 11.76 13.11 -7.30
N GLY A 37 11.32 13.91 -8.29
CA GLY A 37 10.08 13.69 -8.99
C GLY A 37 9.30 14.97 -9.27
N GLY A 38 8.64 15.03 -10.43
CA GLY A 38 7.67 16.08 -10.74
C GLY A 38 6.33 15.85 -10.02
N PRO A 39 5.36 16.77 -10.17
CA PRO A 39 4.11 16.72 -9.41
C PRO A 39 3.17 15.59 -9.87
N ALA A 40 2.40 15.06 -8.92
CA ALA A 40 1.22 14.26 -9.22
C ALA A 40 0.01 15.19 -9.45
N ASP A 41 -0.86 14.89 -10.44
CA ASP A 41 -2.03 15.74 -10.72
C ASP A 41 -2.93 15.87 -9.49
N LEU A 42 -3.27 14.74 -8.86
CA LEU A 42 -4.02 14.67 -7.61
C LEU A 42 -3.50 13.53 -6.76
N MET A 43 -3.23 13.78 -5.48
CA MET A 43 -2.92 12.74 -4.50
C MET A 43 -4.02 12.66 -3.47
N ALA A 44 -4.48 11.43 -3.19
CA ALA A 44 -5.39 11.09 -2.11
C ALA A 44 -4.66 10.33 -1.01
N ASN A 45 -4.87 10.73 0.24
CA ASN A 45 -4.35 10.07 1.43
C ASN A 45 -5.53 9.53 2.25
N PRO A 46 -6.06 8.33 1.93
CA PRO A 46 -7.19 7.75 2.64
C PRO A 46 -6.84 7.45 4.10
N ASP A 47 -7.80 7.65 4.98
CA ASP A 47 -7.74 7.37 6.42
C ASP A 47 -8.68 6.22 6.84
N ASP A 48 -9.54 5.78 5.92
CA ASP A 48 -10.43 4.63 6.08
C ASP A 48 -10.26 3.68 4.87
N PRO A 49 -10.09 2.36 5.09
CA PRO A 49 -10.08 1.37 4.02
C PRO A 49 -11.30 1.44 3.09
N ALA A 50 -12.47 1.82 3.60
CA ALA A 50 -13.69 1.97 2.81
C ALA A 50 -13.63 3.08 1.75
N GLN A 51 -12.71 4.03 1.89
CA GLN A 51 -12.49 5.08 0.88
C GLN A 51 -11.79 4.57 -0.39
N ILE A 52 -11.13 3.41 -0.34
CA ILE A 52 -10.35 2.90 -1.47
C ILE A 52 -11.21 2.50 -2.66
N PRO A 53 -12.25 1.66 -2.51
CA PRO A 53 -13.15 1.38 -3.64
C PRO A 53 -13.75 2.65 -4.20
N LEU A 54 -14.17 3.61 -3.37
CA LEU A 54 -14.69 4.89 -3.81
C LEU A 54 -13.69 5.65 -4.70
N LEU A 55 -12.41 5.74 -4.29
CA LEU A 55 -11.34 6.38 -5.06
C LEU A 55 -11.15 5.74 -6.44
N ILE A 56 -11.11 4.40 -6.47
CA ILE A 56 -10.91 3.62 -7.68
C ILE A 56 -12.12 3.78 -8.63
N GLU A 57 -13.33 3.61 -8.11
CA GLU A 57 -14.58 3.70 -8.90
C GLU A 57 -14.76 5.09 -9.48
N THR A 58 -14.59 6.15 -8.67
CA THR A 58 -14.73 7.54 -9.14
C THR A 58 -13.70 7.87 -10.23
N ALA A 59 -12.45 7.42 -10.07
CA ALA A 59 -11.42 7.60 -11.07
C ALA A 59 -11.74 6.85 -12.37
N ARG A 60 -12.26 5.62 -12.28
CA ARG A 60 -12.66 4.80 -13.41
C ARG A 60 -13.82 5.42 -14.19
N GLU A 61 -14.83 5.94 -13.51
CA GLU A 61 -15.97 6.62 -14.15
C GLU A 61 -15.56 7.84 -14.97
N LEU A 62 -14.47 8.49 -14.59
CA LEU A 62 -13.93 9.67 -15.25
C LEU A 62 -12.76 9.35 -16.21
N ASP A 63 -12.48 8.05 -16.45
CA ASP A 63 -11.35 7.57 -17.26
C ASP A 63 -9.99 8.16 -16.77
N VAL A 64 -9.83 8.29 -15.45
CA VAL A 64 -8.62 8.81 -14.82
C VAL A 64 -7.71 7.65 -14.41
N PRO A 65 -6.45 7.63 -14.86
CA PRO A 65 -5.50 6.60 -14.46
C PRO A 65 -5.20 6.68 -12.95
N VAL A 66 -5.11 5.52 -12.31
CA VAL A 66 -4.81 5.40 -10.88
C VAL A 66 -3.42 4.80 -10.69
N THR A 67 -2.63 5.44 -9.84
CA THR A 67 -1.34 4.94 -9.37
C THR A 67 -1.37 4.79 -7.86
N VAL A 68 -0.95 3.64 -7.34
CA VAL A 68 -0.90 3.44 -5.89
C VAL A 68 0.52 3.40 -5.40
N ILE A 69 0.77 4.10 -4.31
CA ILE A 69 2.08 4.15 -3.68
C ILE A 69 1.97 3.90 -2.17
N GLY A 70 3.02 3.33 -1.62
CA GLY A 70 3.22 3.27 -0.16
C GLY A 70 4.09 4.42 0.33
N ASN A 71 5.20 4.08 0.98
CA ASN A 71 6.17 5.08 1.48
C ASN A 71 7.08 5.69 0.39
N GLY A 72 6.97 5.28 -0.87
CA GLY A 72 7.79 5.80 -1.97
C GLY A 72 9.26 5.38 -1.91
N SER A 73 9.60 4.35 -1.14
CA SER A 73 11.00 3.91 -0.94
C SER A 73 11.59 3.13 -2.12
N ASN A 74 10.76 2.66 -3.01
CA ASN A 74 11.18 1.96 -4.25
C ASN A 74 10.56 2.61 -5.50
N LEU A 75 10.45 3.93 -5.49
CA LEU A 75 9.79 4.69 -6.55
C LEU A 75 10.72 5.80 -7.04
N LEU A 76 10.94 5.83 -8.36
CA LEU A 76 11.57 6.92 -9.07
C LEU A 76 10.53 7.61 -9.96
N VAL A 77 10.19 8.84 -9.65
CA VAL A 77 9.25 9.66 -10.42
C VAL A 77 10.02 10.57 -11.36
N ARG A 78 9.64 10.58 -12.64
CA ARG A 78 10.22 11.47 -13.64
C ARG A 78 9.85 12.93 -13.38
N SER A 79 10.60 13.87 -13.95
CA SER A 79 10.32 15.33 -13.85
C SER A 79 8.91 15.71 -14.37
N GLY A 80 8.37 14.96 -15.34
CA GLY A 80 6.99 15.13 -15.79
C GLY A 80 5.92 14.76 -14.76
N GLY A 81 6.28 14.12 -13.66
CA GLY A 81 5.38 13.72 -12.59
C GLY A 81 4.47 12.53 -12.93
N ILE A 82 3.39 12.38 -12.19
CA ILE A 82 2.40 11.30 -12.34
C ILE A 82 1.07 11.91 -12.77
N ARG A 83 0.54 11.44 -13.90
CA ARG A 83 -0.77 11.86 -14.40
C ARG A 83 -1.89 11.03 -13.80
N GLY A 84 -2.97 11.68 -13.41
CA GLY A 84 -4.14 11.04 -12.82
C GLY A 84 -4.17 11.10 -11.29
N LEU A 85 -4.81 10.10 -10.69
CA LEU A 85 -4.97 9.96 -9.25
C LEU A 85 -3.86 9.11 -8.65
N VAL A 86 -3.13 9.65 -7.69
CA VAL A 86 -2.21 8.89 -6.84
C VAL A 86 -2.92 8.57 -5.52
N ILE A 87 -3.08 7.29 -5.20
CA ILE A 87 -3.58 6.83 -3.88
C ILE A 87 -2.38 6.45 -3.04
N ARG A 88 -2.15 7.20 -1.95
CA ARG A 88 -1.02 6.96 -1.06
C ARG A 88 -1.45 6.21 0.19
N ILE A 89 -1.08 4.94 0.26
CA ILE A 89 -1.38 4.05 1.38
C ILE A 89 -0.17 4.04 2.33
N CYS A 90 -0.23 4.89 3.35
CA CYS A 90 0.86 5.06 4.31
C CYS A 90 0.30 5.40 5.70
N ARG A 91 0.66 6.52 6.27
CA ARG A 91 0.49 6.89 7.68
C ARG A 91 -0.93 6.76 8.25
N ASN A 92 -1.96 6.96 7.44
CA ASN A 92 -3.35 6.98 7.92
C ASN A 92 -3.98 5.58 7.94
N LEU A 93 -3.46 4.65 7.11
CA LEU A 93 -3.91 3.26 7.06
C LEU A 93 -2.84 2.34 7.70
N ARG A 94 -2.57 2.56 8.99
CA ARG A 94 -1.61 1.79 9.78
C ARG A 94 -2.26 1.23 11.03
N GLY A 95 -2.05 -0.02 11.27
CA GLY A 95 -2.50 -0.72 12.47
C GLY A 95 -1.83 -2.07 12.54
N VAL A 96 -1.54 -2.51 13.75
CA VAL A 96 -0.99 -3.84 14.02
C VAL A 96 -1.77 -4.43 15.17
N GLU A 97 -2.32 -5.62 14.99
CA GLU A 97 -3.03 -6.39 16.00
C GLU A 97 -2.32 -7.73 16.15
N VAL A 98 -1.91 -8.05 17.37
CA VAL A 98 -1.28 -9.34 17.68
C VAL A 98 -2.30 -10.23 18.37
N ASN A 99 -2.50 -11.44 17.84
CA ASN A 99 -3.42 -12.42 18.39
C ASN A 99 -2.76 -13.81 18.43
N GLY A 100 -2.22 -14.15 19.58
CA GLY A 100 -1.45 -15.39 19.78
C GLY A 100 -0.16 -15.38 18.96
N ASP A 101 -0.04 -16.28 18.00
CA ASP A 101 1.08 -16.42 17.06
C ASP A 101 0.86 -15.74 15.72
N ARG A 102 -0.18 -14.92 15.61
CA ARG A 102 -0.55 -14.24 14.37
C ARG A 102 -0.56 -12.73 14.54
N ILE A 103 -0.12 -12.06 13.51
CA ILE A 103 -0.17 -10.60 13.42
C ILE A 103 -1.06 -10.22 12.24
N ARG A 104 -2.01 -9.34 12.50
CA ARG A 104 -2.81 -8.65 11.49
C ARG A 104 -2.30 -7.23 11.37
N ALA A 105 -1.98 -6.80 10.15
CA ALA A 105 -1.46 -5.46 9.94
C ALA A 105 -2.05 -4.80 8.70
N GLN A 106 -2.26 -3.49 8.77
CA GLN A 106 -2.75 -2.70 7.65
C GLN A 106 -1.62 -2.36 6.68
N ALA A 107 -1.96 -2.21 5.40
CA ALA A 107 -1.01 -2.02 4.28
C ALA A 107 -0.10 -0.80 4.42
N GLY A 108 -0.57 0.26 5.05
CA GLY A 108 0.21 1.48 5.29
C GLY A 108 1.17 1.40 6.48
N THR A 109 1.15 0.32 7.24
CA THR A 109 2.09 0.08 8.33
C THR A 109 3.50 -0.11 7.76
N MET A 110 4.50 0.47 8.43
CA MET A 110 5.90 0.30 8.05
C MET A 110 6.38 -1.12 8.35
N MET A 111 7.21 -1.68 7.49
CA MET A 111 7.84 -2.99 7.70
C MET A 111 8.60 -3.06 9.02
N SER A 112 9.33 -2.00 9.37
CA SER A 112 10.03 -1.89 10.65
C SER A 112 9.09 -1.91 11.87
N SER A 113 7.93 -1.23 11.77
CA SER A 113 6.94 -1.23 12.85
C SER A 113 6.32 -2.61 13.06
N LEU A 114 6.07 -3.36 11.97
CA LEU A 114 5.63 -4.75 12.04
C LEU A 114 6.66 -5.65 12.74
N SER A 115 7.95 -5.50 12.36
CA SER A 115 9.05 -6.25 12.98
C SER A 115 9.19 -5.96 14.48
N MET A 116 9.04 -4.70 14.87
CA MET A 116 9.07 -4.30 16.29
C MET A 116 7.89 -4.88 17.07
N ALA A 117 6.67 -4.78 16.54
CA ALA A 117 5.49 -5.34 17.18
C ALA A 117 5.58 -6.87 17.37
N ALA A 118 6.20 -7.56 16.43
CA ALA A 118 6.49 -9.00 16.58
C ALA A 118 7.50 -9.26 17.71
N ALA A 119 8.59 -8.50 17.75
CA ALA A 119 9.61 -8.64 18.78
C ALA A 119 9.07 -8.36 20.19
N ASP A 120 8.25 -7.33 20.35
CA ASP A 120 7.60 -6.97 21.62
C ASP A 120 6.66 -8.08 22.16
N CYS A 121 6.25 -9.01 21.29
CA CYS A 121 5.40 -10.15 21.62
C CYS A 121 6.14 -11.50 21.55
N ASP A 122 7.48 -11.50 21.55
CA ASP A 122 8.33 -12.71 21.43
C ASP A 122 8.00 -13.55 20.17
N LEU A 123 7.63 -12.90 19.07
CA LEU A 123 7.30 -13.56 17.80
C LEU A 123 8.47 -13.41 16.80
N GLY A 124 9.01 -14.55 16.36
CA GLY A 124 10.12 -14.60 15.39
C GLY A 124 9.65 -14.64 13.94
N GLY A 125 10.61 -14.50 12.99
CA GLY A 125 10.36 -14.62 11.56
C GLY A 125 10.30 -13.30 10.81
N LEU A 126 10.17 -12.16 11.50
CA LEU A 126 10.04 -10.82 10.91
C LEU A 126 11.30 -9.95 11.00
N THR A 127 12.42 -10.48 11.47
CA THR A 127 13.68 -9.74 11.62
C THR A 127 14.15 -9.09 10.31
N PHE A 128 13.95 -9.76 9.19
CA PHE A 128 14.31 -9.24 7.86
C PHE A 128 13.60 -7.92 7.53
N ALA A 129 12.42 -7.70 8.09
CA ALA A 129 11.58 -6.53 7.79
C ALA A 129 12.07 -5.25 8.50
N SER A 130 12.90 -5.36 9.54
CA SER A 130 13.33 -4.24 10.39
C SER A 130 14.08 -3.15 9.62
N GLY A 131 14.89 -3.52 8.62
CA GLY A 131 15.68 -2.61 7.80
C GLY A 131 15.05 -2.19 6.48
N ILE A 132 13.83 -2.66 6.17
CA ILE A 132 13.16 -2.33 4.90
C ILE A 132 12.34 -1.04 5.07
N PRO A 133 12.67 0.06 4.34
CA PRO A 133 12.03 1.37 4.54
C PRO A 133 10.66 1.50 3.85
N GLY A 134 9.98 0.39 3.57
CA GLY A 134 8.69 0.32 2.88
C GLY A 134 7.50 0.10 3.80
N THR A 135 6.30 0.22 3.24
CA THR A 135 5.07 -0.23 3.88
C THR A 135 4.82 -1.70 3.60
N ILE A 136 4.02 -2.35 4.44
CA ILE A 136 3.64 -3.75 4.28
C ILE A 136 3.00 -4.00 2.90
N GLY A 137 2.08 -3.13 2.47
CA GLY A 137 1.46 -3.25 1.15
C GLY A 137 2.47 -3.24 0.01
N GLY A 138 3.46 -2.34 0.05
CA GLY A 138 4.55 -2.32 -0.91
C GLY A 138 5.46 -3.55 -0.79
N GLY A 139 5.70 -4.02 0.43
CA GLY A 139 6.46 -5.24 0.70
C GLY A 139 5.83 -6.48 0.09
N LEU A 140 4.52 -6.64 0.22
CA LEU A 140 3.77 -7.74 -0.38
C LEU A 140 3.74 -7.67 -1.90
N TYR A 141 3.50 -6.48 -2.43
CA TYR A 141 3.44 -6.26 -3.88
C TYR A 141 4.68 -6.81 -4.58
N MET A 142 5.85 -6.60 -4.01
CA MET A 142 7.13 -7.00 -4.61
C MET A 142 7.84 -8.14 -3.87
N ASN A 143 7.18 -8.87 -2.97
CA ASN A 143 7.82 -9.88 -2.14
C ASN A 143 9.13 -9.37 -1.52
N ALA A 144 9.03 -8.28 -0.77
CA ALA A 144 10.20 -7.63 -0.20
C ALA A 144 10.96 -8.58 0.74
N GLY A 145 12.27 -8.56 0.64
CA GLY A 145 13.14 -9.39 1.47
C GLY A 145 14.52 -8.78 1.66
N ALA A 146 15.15 -9.16 2.76
CA ALA A 146 16.51 -8.79 3.15
C ALA A 146 17.08 -9.87 4.08
N TYR A 147 18.40 -9.99 4.14
CA TYR A 147 19.12 -10.88 5.07
C TYR A 147 18.62 -12.33 5.08
N GLY A 148 18.23 -12.86 3.92
CA GLY A 148 17.75 -14.25 3.78
C GLY A 148 16.28 -14.48 4.13
N GLY A 149 15.56 -13.45 4.58
CA GLY A 149 14.12 -13.51 4.82
C GLY A 149 13.34 -12.71 3.76
N GLU A 150 12.09 -13.07 3.51
CA GLU A 150 11.18 -12.38 2.60
C GLU A 150 9.70 -12.56 2.97
N MET A 151 8.81 -11.72 2.42
CA MET A 151 7.38 -11.73 2.74
C MET A 151 6.72 -13.08 2.48
N SER A 152 7.11 -13.80 1.44
CA SER A 152 6.56 -15.12 1.11
C SER A 152 6.72 -16.15 2.21
N GLN A 153 7.69 -16.00 3.10
CA GLN A 153 7.97 -16.96 4.18
C GLN A 153 7.01 -16.81 5.36
N VAL A 154 6.44 -15.63 5.53
CA VAL A 154 5.67 -15.26 6.73
C VAL A 154 4.18 -14.99 6.45
N VAL A 155 3.83 -14.56 5.24
CA VAL A 155 2.45 -14.24 4.87
C VAL A 155 1.59 -15.49 4.75
N THR A 156 0.39 -15.47 5.33
CA THR A 156 -0.61 -16.55 5.19
C THR A 156 -1.82 -16.11 4.38
N LEU A 157 -2.24 -14.86 4.55
CA LEU A 157 -3.46 -14.32 3.94
C LEU A 157 -3.26 -12.85 3.59
N VAL A 158 -3.79 -12.44 2.44
CA VAL A 158 -3.85 -11.06 1.97
C VAL A 158 -5.26 -10.74 1.53
N GLU A 159 -5.81 -9.65 2.04
CA GLU A 159 -7.10 -9.09 1.64
C GLU A 159 -6.89 -7.70 1.05
N GLY A 160 -7.74 -7.28 0.12
CA GLY A 160 -7.61 -5.97 -0.52
C GLY A 160 -8.67 -5.71 -1.57
N TYR A 161 -8.41 -4.72 -2.43
CA TYR A 161 -9.28 -4.37 -3.55
C TYR A 161 -8.50 -4.46 -4.86
N ASN A 162 -9.17 -4.90 -5.92
CA ASN A 162 -8.63 -4.85 -7.28
C ASN A 162 -8.83 -3.45 -7.90
N MET A 163 -8.32 -3.22 -9.11
CA MET A 163 -8.48 -1.94 -9.82
C MET A 163 -9.90 -1.69 -10.35
N ALA A 164 -10.85 -2.59 -10.08
CA ALA A 164 -12.28 -2.38 -10.29
C ALA A 164 -13.01 -1.94 -9.00
N GLY A 165 -12.29 -1.85 -7.84
CA GLY A 165 -12.89 -1.57 -6.54
C GLY A 165 -13.45 -2.82 -5.84
N GLU A 166 -13.34 -4.02 -6.46
CA GLU A 166 -13.88 -5.25 -5.91
C GLU A 166 -12.94 -5.87 -4.87
N PRO A 167 -13.46 -6.39 -3.75
CA PRO A 167 -12.66 -7.01 -2.73
C PRO A 167 -12.07 -8.35 -3.23
N PHE A 168 -10.86 -8.66 -2.78
CA PHE A 168 -10.25 -9.98 -2.98
C PHE A 168 -9.65 -10.52 -1.68
N ARG A 169 -9.47 -11.84 -1.65
CA ARG A 169 -8.82 -12.54 -0.55
C ARG A 169 -7.95 -13.65 -1.14
N TYR A 170 -6.65 -13.60 -0.86
CA TYR A 170 -5.66 -14.55 -1.35
C TYR A 170 -4.92 -15.22 -0.21
N SER A 171 -4.86 -16.54 -0.22
CA SER A 171 -3.94 -17.31 0.60
C SER A 171 -2.52 -17.21 0.05
N ARG A 172 -1.52 -17.60 0.84
CA ARG A 172 -0.11 -17.60 0.42
C ARG A 172 0.12 -18.33 -0.93
N PRO A 173 -0.41 -19.54 -1.18
CA PRO A 173 -0.26 -20.20 -2.48
C PRO A 173 -0.80 -19.37 -3.66
N ASP A 174 -1.91 -18.67 -3.46
CA ASP A 174 -2.54 -17.85 -4.51
C ASP A 174 -1.71 -16.64 -4.92
N LEU A 175 -0.78 -16.19 -4.07
CA LEU A 175 0.04 -15.01 -4.29
C LEU A 175 1.21 -15.25 -5.26
N HIS A 176 1.52 -16.52 -5.57
CA HIS A 176 2.56 -16.89 -6.54
C HIS A 176 3.84 -16.08 -6.39
N PHE A 177 4.32 -15.93 -5.15
CA PHE A 177 5.53 -15.19 -4.85
C PHE A 177 6.74 -15.71 -5.61
N GLY A 178 7.56 -14.78 -6.11
CA GLY A 178 8.85 -15.03 -6.72
C GLY A 178 9.85 -13.94 -6.33
N TYR A 179 11.05 -14.00 -6.90
CA TYR A 179 12.06 -12.98 -6.64
C TYR A 179 11.57 -11.60 -7.08
N ARG A 180 11.39 -10.68 -6.12
CA ARG A 180 10.85 -9.33 -6.34
C ARG A 180 9.52 -9.30 -7.10
N PHE A 181 8.67 -10.31 -6.86
CA PHE A 181 7.44 -10.51 -7.59
C PHE A 181 6.34 -11.12 -6.71
N SER A 182 5.09 -10.69 -6.95
CA SER A 182 3.88 -11.36 -6.48
C SER A 182 2.78 -11.28 -7.54
N ARG A 183 1.75 -12.12 -7.39
CA ARG A 183 0.54 -12.05 -8.22
C ARG A 183 -0.13 -10.67 -8.19
N LEU A 184 -0.05 -9.95 -7.06
CA LEU A 184 -0.59 -8.60 -6.93
C LEU A 184 0.02 -7.64 -7.96
N MET A 185 1.31 -7.78 -8.24
CA MET A 185 2.01 -7.00 -9.27
C MET A 185 1.50 -7.34 -10.67
N LYS A 186 1.35 -8.63 -11.00
CA LYS A 186 0.89 -9.07 -12.31
C LYS A 186 -0.55 -8.61 -12.61
N GLU A 187 -1.41 -8.65 -11.62
CA GLU A 187 -2.82 -8.31 -11.76
C GLU A 187 -3.11 -6.83 -11.48
N ASN A 188 -2.06 -6.03 -11.22
CA ASN A 188 -2.16 -4.63 -10.84
C ASN A 188 -3.19 -4.40 -9.71
N LYS A 189 -3.17 -5.29 -8.71
CA LYS A 189 -4.08 -5.27 -7.57
C LYS A 189 -3.52 -4.49 -6.40
N LEU A 190 -4.39 -3.74 -5.77
CA LEU A 190 -4.11 -3.05 -4.52
C LEU A 190 -4.34 -4.00 -3.35
N SER A 191 -3.30 -4.28 -2.61
CA SER A 191 -3.48 -4.89 -1.32
C SER A 191 -3.76 -3.82 -0.28
N LEU A 192 -4.99 -3.76 0.18
CA LEU A 192 -5.38 -3.16 1.45
C LEU A 192 -5.55 -4.31 2.42
N ILE A 193 -4.70 -4.41 3.41
CA ILE A 193 -4.36 -5.71 3.91
C ILE A 193 -4.78 -5.91 5.33
N HIS A 194 -5.29 -7.09 5.53
CA HIS A 194 -5.07 -7.83 6.75
C HIS A 194 -4.07 -8.95 6.46
N ILE A 195 -2.87 -8.84 6.96
CA ILE A 195 -1.91 -9.94 6.97
C ILE A 195 -2.14 -10.72 8.24
N SER A 196 -2.43 -12.00 8.11
CA SER A 196 -2.31 -12.97 9.19
C SER A 196 -0.99 -13.69 8.97
N GLU A 197 0.01 -13.43 9.79
CA GLU A 197 1.30 -14.12 9.72
C GLU A 197 1.38 -15.17 10.83
N PRO A 198 1.75 -16.42 10.53
CA PRO A 198 2.21 -17.33 11.56
C PRO A 198 3.63 -16.92 11.94
N THR A 199 3.76 -16.37 13.12
CA THR A 199 5.05 -16.10 13.73
C THR A 199 5.35 -17.21 14.72
N ARG A 200 6.60 -17.71 14.75
CA ARG A 200 7.04 -18.69 15.74
C ARG A 200 7.45 -17.94 17.00
N ARG A 201 6.96 -18.38 18.17
CA ARG A 201 7.52 -17.92 19.44
C ARG A 201 9.01 -18.26 19.47
N VAL A 202 9.81 -17.27 19.82
CA VAL A 202 11.23 -17.49 20.12
C VAL A 202 11.27 -18.13 21.51
N VAL A 203 11.65 -19.40 21.57
CA VAL A 203 11.89 -20.11 22.83
C VAL A 203 13.33 -19.83 23.26
#